data_6cf086f216700fbdbb55edd917bb822e
#
_entry.id   6cf086f216700fbdbb55edd917bb822e
#
_cell.length_a   1.000
_cell.length_b   1.000
_cell.length_c   1.000
_cell.angle_alpha   90.00
_cell.angle_beta   90.00
_cell.angle_gamma   90.00
#
_symmetry.space_group_name_H-M   'P 1'
#
loop_
_entity.id
_entity.type
_entity.pdbx_description
1 polymer ?
#
loop_
_entity_poly.entity_id
_entity_poly.type
_entity_poly.pdbx_seq_one_letter_code
_entity_poly.pdbx_strand_id
1 'polypeptide(L)'
;MIQLEMSAIHVSLSYNKSYNKIKNKAEKLKKGGHGMVIDAHLHLWDKQYGRVGENKVVALKDGKSDFGGEIRQMMPPYMLDGRNTVEMLISNMNYARVSGCVVTQEYIDGNQDHYLLECRKKYPKRIKICCLYEEKEIKDEWIEQFDGIKICAGRLKDQNLLHHKEIFEKAERLKKFISIDMADGDAQTDAMEQLIETYPELRIAIGHFGMVTTDGWEKQIELAKHEHVYIESGGITWLFHKEFYPYPQAVRAIRTAIDICGIDKLMWGSDYPRTMTAITYDMSK
;
A
#
# COMPACT_ATOMS: atom_id res chain seq x y z
N MET A 1 31.32 21.91 24.29
CA MET A 1 31.75 21.89 22.88
C MET A 1 32.16 20.49 22.43
N ILE A 2 33.02 19.77 23.12
CA ILE A 2 33.52 18.42 22.72
C ILE A 2 32.42 17.35 22.67
N GLN A 3 31.38 17.44 23.53
CA GLN A 3 30.30 16.45 23.59
C GLN A 3 29.28 16.56 22.42
N LEU A 4 29.16 17.75 21.83
CA LEU A 4 28.33 17.98 20.63
C LEU A 4 29.01 17.50 19.34
N GLU A 5 30.33 17.61 19.27
CA GLU A 5 31.13 17.10 18.13
C GLU A 5 31.16 15.57 18.10
N MET A 6 31.24 14.89 19.26
CA MET A 6 31.23 13.44 19.36
C MET A 6 29.88 12.85 18.93
N SER A 7 28.75 13.52 19.23
CA SER A 7 27.42 13.08 18.78
C SER A 7 27.23 13.25 17.28
N ALA A 8 27.72 14.35 16.70
CA ALA A 8 27.68 14.60 15.26
C ALA A 8 28.53 13.59 14.46
N ILE A 9 29.68 13.19 15.00
CA ILE A 9 30.56 12.19 14.40
C ILE A 9 29.93 10.79 14.48
N HIS A 10 29.27 10.45 15.58
CA HIS A 10 28.57 9.16 15.74
C HIS A 10 27.38 9.05 14.79
N VAL A 11 26.60 10.11 14.63
CA VAL A 11 25.48 10.18 13.64
C VAL A 11 26.02 10.09 12.22
N SER A 12 27.11 10.76 11.88
CA SER A 12 27.78 10.69 10.58
C SER A 12 28.33 9.29 10.26
N LEU A 13 28.89 8.58 11.23
CA LEU A 13 29.45 7.23 11.06
C LEU A 13 28.37 6.17 10.92
N SER A 14 27.25 6.27 11.65
CA SER A 14 26.10 5.40 11.49
C SER A 14 25.42 5.64 10.14
N TYR A 15 25.27 6.89 9.73
CA TYR A 15 24.76 7.29 8.42
C TYR A 15 25.56 6.69 7.26
N ASN A 16 26.90 6.78 7.32
CA ASN A 16 27.77 6.21 6.29
C ASN A 16 27.71 4.67 6.25
N LYS A 17 27.55 3.99 7.39
CA LYS A 17 27.40 2.52 7.42
C LYS A 17 26.08 2.06 6.77
N SER A 18 24.97 2.70 7.11
CA SER A 18 23.65 2.40 6.52
C SER A 18 23.63 2.74 5.02
N TYR A 19 24.15 3.90 4.62
CA TYR A 19 24.27 4.29 3.22
C TYR A 19 25.11 3.30 2.40
N ASN A 20 26.27 2.87 2.92
CA ASN A 20 27.14 1.91 2.24
C ASN A 20 26.50 0.51 2.16
N LYS A 21 25.74 0.09 3.16
CA LYS A 21 24.99 -1.17 3.13
C LYS A 21 23.90 -1.14 2.05
N ILE A 22 23.16 -0.04 1.94
CA ILE A 22 22.14 0.18 0.89
C ILE A 22 22.82 0.24 -0.49
N LYS A 23 23.88 1.00 -0.64
CA LYS A 23 24.63 1.12 -1.89
C LYS A 23 25.18 -0.23 -2.36
N ASN A 24 25.78 -1.00 -1.47
CA ASN A 24 26.32 -2.33 -1.78
C ASN A 24 25.21 -3.34 -2.14
N LYS A 25 24.03 -3.27 -1.50
CA LYS A 25 22.84 -4.09 -1.85
C LYS A 25 22.31 -3.70 -3.22
N ALA A 26 22.22 -2.39 -3.53
CA ALA A 26 21.82 -1.87 -4.83
C ALA A 26 22.82 -2.25 -5.95
N GLU A 27 24.13 -2.21 -5.69
CA GLU A 27 25.16 -2.63 -6.65
C GLU A 27 25.14 -4.16 -6.88
N LYS A 28 24.87 -4.96 -5.85
CA LYS A 28 24.66 -6.39 -5.99
C LYS A 28 23.43 -6.72 -6.85
N LEU A 29 22.33 -5.99 -6.66
CA LEU A 29 21.12 -6.11 -7.47
C LEU A 29 21.37 -5.72 -8.93
N LYS A 30 22.20 -4.70 -9.19
CA LYS A 30 22.60 -4.29 -10.56
C LYS A 30 23.49 -5.32 -11.25
N LYS A 31 24.31 -6.07 -10.52
CA LYS A 31 25.21 -7.10 -11.05
C LYS A 31 24.57 -8.47 -11.27
N GLY A 32 23.40 -8.71 -10.65
CA GLY A 32 22.73 -10.02 -10.60
C GLY A 32 21.59 -10.25 -11.58
N GLY A 33 21.57 -9.61 -12.75
CA GLY A 33 20.42 -9.69 -13.66
C GLY A 33 19.28 -8.76 -13.24
N HIS A 34 18.28 -8.54 -14.11
CA HIS A 34 17.12 -7.70 -13.80
C HIS A 34 16.33 -8.37 -12.67
N GLY A 35 16.52 -7.89 -11.43
CA GLY A 35 15.76 -8.36 -10.27
C GLY A 35 14.26 -8.25 -10.53
N MET A 36 13.50 -9.23 -10.03
CA MET A 36 12.04 -9.19 -10.11
C MET A 36 11.53 -7.99 -9.30
N VAL A 37 10.85 -7.05 -9.95
CA VAL A 37 10.18 -5.91 -9.30
C VAL A 37 8.71 -6.24 -9.16
N ILE A 38 8.18 -6.14 -7.95
CA ILE A 38 6.77 -6.37 -7.61
C ILE A 38 6.19 -5.07 -7.06
N ASP A 39 5.06 -4.66 -7.60
CA ASP A 39 4.24 -3.58 -7.06
C ASP A 39 3.32 -4.16 -5.98
N ALA A 40 3.51 -3.75 -4.74
CA ALA A 40 2.80 -4.33 -3.58
C ALA A 40 1.42 -3.73 -3.36
N HIS A 41 1.07 -2.61 -4.01
CA HIS A 41 -0.21 -1.93 -3.80
C HIS A 41 -0.65 -1.15 -5.03
N LEU A 42 -1.74 -1.57 -5.62
CA LEU A 42 -2.42 -0.87 -6.70
C LEU A 42 -3.88 -1.31 -6.82
N HIS A 43 -4.65 -0.58 -7.63
CA HIS A 43 -6.08 -0.79 -7.80
C HIS A 43 -6.46 -1.07 -9.24
N LEU A 44 -7.54 -1.84 -9.43
CA LEU A 44 -8.18 -2.09 -10.72
C LEU A 44 -9.71 -2.09 -10.57
N TRP A 45 -10.39 -1.58 -11.59
CA TRP A 45 -11.86 -1.66 -11.70
C TRP A 45 -12.31 -1.60 -13.15
N ASP A 46 -13.37 -2.33 -13.44
CA ASP A 46 -14.11 -2.15 -14.70
C ASP A 46 -15.05 -0.96 -14.60
N LYS A 47 -15.69 -0.81 -13.45
CA LYS A 47 -16.56 0.32 -13.12
C LYS A 47 -16.38 0.68 -11.65
N GLN A 48 -16.12 1.95 -11.37
CA GLN A 48 -16.08 2.46 -10.01
C GLN A 48 -17.50 2.77 -9.53
N TYR A 49 -17.89 2.21 -8.37
CA TYR A 49 -19.24 2.36 -7.80
C TYR A 49 -19.23 2.30 -6.27
N GLY A 50 -18.15 2.75 -5.65
CA GLY A 50 -17.92 2.64 -4.24
C GLY A 50 -18.60 3.69 -3.37
N ARG A 51 -18.00 3.93 -2.21
CA ARG A 51 -18.51 4.87 -1.22
C ARG A 51 -17.40 5.47 -0.36
N VAL A 52 -17.68 6.65 0.22
CA VAL A 52 -16.94 7.23 1.35
C VAL A 52 -17.96 7.62 2.41
N GLY A 53 -17.96 6.95 3.54
CA GLY A 53 -19.05 7.02 4.50
C GLY A 53 -20.38 6.61 3.83
N GLU A 54 -21.39 7.46 3.91
CA GLU A 54 -22.68 7.23 3.26
C GLU A 54 -22.76 7.78 1.81
N ASN A 55 -21.75 8.53 1.38
CA ASN A 55 -21.73 9.13 0.04
C ASN A 55 -21.27 8.10 -1.01
N LYS A 56 -22.06 7.93 -2.06
CA LYS A 56 -21.67 7.13 -3.21
C LYS A 56 -20.52 7.80 -3.96
N VAL A 57 -19.61 6.98 -4.48
CA VAL A 57 -18.54 7.41 -5.37
C VAL A 57 -18.79 6.81 -6.75
N VAL A 58 -18.84 7.65 -7.75
CA VAL A 58 -19.10 7.25 -9.14
C VAL A 58 -18.05 7.86 -10.06
N ALA A 59 -17.36 7.02 -10.83
CA ALA A 59 -16.42 7.49 -11.85
C ALA A 59 -17.16 8.29 -12.92
N LEU A 60 -16.60 9.43 -13.27
CA LEU A 60 -16.98 10.28 -14.38
C LEU A 60 -15.94 10.19 -15.50
N LYS A 61 -16.14 10.96 -16.56
CA LYS A 61 -15.15 11.12 -17.62
C LYS A 61 -13.91 11.89 -17.13
N ASP A 62 -12.82 11.73 -17.86
CA ASP A 62 -11.60 12.53 -17.72
C ASP A 62 -10.94 12.38 -16.33
N GLY A 63 -11.00 11.17 -15.78
CA GLY A 63 -10.38 10.83 -14.49
C GLY A 63 -11.03 11.46 -13.26
N LYS A 64 -12.22 12.02 -13.40
CA LYS A 64 -12.98 12.59 -12.29
C LYS A 64 -13.86 11.56 -11.62
N SER A 65 -14.19 11.81 -10.34
CA SER A 65 -15.20 11.04 -9.60
C SER A 65 -16.10 11.98 -8.82
N ASP A 66 -17.38 11.62 -8.76
CA ASP A 66 -18.40 12.32 -7.96
C ASP A 66 -18.49 11.63 -6.58
N PHE A 67 -18.31 12.40 -5.51
CA PHE A 67 -18.37 12.00 -4.11
C PHE A 67 -19.65 12.49 -3.44
N GLY A 68 -20.80 12.16 -4.02
CA GLY A 68 -22.10 12.60 -3.50
C GLY A 68 -22.37 14.09 -3.77
N GLY A 69 -22.01 14.57 -4.95
CA GLY A 69 -22.16 15.95 -5.42
C GLY A 69 -20.86 16.77 -5.42
N GLU A 70 -19.78 16.27 -4.80
CA GLU A 70 -18.46 16.87 -4.89
C GLU A 70 -17.62 16.18 -5.97
N ILE A 71 -17.31 16.90 -7.05
CA ILE A 71 -16.48 16.36 -8.14
C ILE A 71 -15.00 16.59 -7.84
N ARG A 72 -14.21 15.52 -7.85
CA ARG A 72 -12.76 15.55 -7.62
C ARG A 72 -12.01 14.93 -8.78
N GLN A 73 -10.81 15.45 -9.09
CA GLN A 73 -9.86 14.79 -10.00
C GLN A 73 -9.15 13.67 -9.25
N MET A 74 -9.61 12.44 -9.40
CA MET A 74 -9.07 11.28 -8.68
C MET A 74 -8.01 10.54 -9.48
N MET A 75 -8.16 10.51 -10.80
CA MET A 75 -7.33 9.76 -11.74
C MET A 75 -6.75 10.69 -12.81
N PRO A 76 -5.76 10.26 -13.59
CA PRO A 76 -5.23 11.05 -14.70
C PRO A 76 -6.33 11.44 -15.70
N PRO A 77 -6.30 12.68 -16.25
CA PRO A 77 -7.33 13.15 -17.17
C PRO A 77 -7.49 12.33 -18.46
N TYR A 78 -6.46 11.58 -18.85
CA TYR A 78 -6.53 10.70 -20.02
C TYR A 78 -7.32 9.39 -19.79
N MET A 79 -7.76 9.12 -18.57
CA MET A 79 -8.72 8.04 -18.26
C MET A 79 -10.14 8.50 -18.62
N LEU A 80 -10.44 8.49 -19.93
CA LEU A 80 -11.60 9.18 -20.50
C LEU A 80 -12.95 8.56 -20.13
N ASP A 81 -12.98 7.25 -19.92
CA ASP A 81 -14.19 6.46 -19.67
C ASP A 81 -14.37 6.07 -18.19
N GLY A 82 -13.48 6.52 -17.30
CA GLY A 82 -13.51 6.24 -15.87
C GLY A 82 -13.15 4.79 -15.50
N ARG A 83 -12.67 3.98 -16.46
CA ARG A 83 -12.23 2.59 -16.24
C ARG A 83 -10.74 2.55 -15.91
N ASN A 84 -10.36 1.56 -15.11
CA ASN A 84 -8.96 1.25 -14.82
C ASN A 84 -8.72 -0.24 -15.04
N THR A 85 -8.53 -0.62 -16.31
CA THR A 85 -8.53 -2.02 -16.73
C THR A 85 -7.18 -2.69 -16.53
N VAL A 86 -7.22 -4.01 -16.43
CA VAL A 86 -6.00 -4.83 -16.33
C VAL A 86 -5.09 -4.68 -17.54
N GLU A 87 -5.62 -4.43 -18.73
CA GLU A 87 -4.83 -4.22 -19.95
C GLU A 87 -4.00 -2.93 -19.86
N MET A 88 -4.59 -1.86 -19.33
CA MET A 88 -3.89 -0.59 -19.09
C MET A 88 -2.76 -0.80 -18.06
N LEU A 89 -3.03 -1.52 -16.97
CA LEU A 89 -2.01 -1.85 -15.98
C LEU A 89 -0.87 -2.66 -16.58
N ILE A 90 -1.17 -3.74 -17.30
CA ILE A 90 -0.13 -4.61 -17.91
C ILE A 90 0.74 -3.82 -18.89
N SER A 91 0.17 -2.89 -19.64
CA SER A 91 0.93 -2.00 -20.53
C SER A 91 1.92 -1.13 -19.75
N ASN A 92 1.47 -0.51 -18.65
CA ASN A 92 2.33 0.28 -17.76
C ASN A 92 3.41 -0.57 -17.09
N MET A 93 3.05 -1.75 -16.57
CA MET A 93 4.01 -2.70 -15.98
C MET A 93 5.08 -3.14 -16.98
N ASN A 94 4.70 -3.42 -18.22
CA ASN A 94 5.66 -3.81 -19.26
C ASN A 94 6.63 -2.67 -19.57
N TYR A 95 6.13 -1.46 -19.73
CA TYR A 95 6.96 -0.27 -19.95
C TYR A 95 7.93 -0.04 -18.79
N ALA A 96 7.43 -0.08 -17.56
CA ALA A 96 8.21 0.12 -16.35
C ALA A 96 9.04 -1.11 -15.92
N ARG A 97 8.98 -2.24 -16.65
CA ARG A 97 9.65 -3.50 -16.32
C ARG A 97 9.29 -4.03 -14.93
N VAL A 98 8.03 -3.87 -14.53
CA VAL A 98 7.46 -4.45 -13.32
C VAL A 98 7.00 -5.87 -13.63
N SER A 99 7.48 -6.84 -12.85
CA SER A 99 7.29 -8.27 -13.13
C SER A 99 5.94 -8.80 -12.66
N GLY A 100 5.40 -8.26 -11.56
CA GLY A 100 4.15 -8.67 -10.97
C GLY A 100 3.59 -7.58 -10.06
N CYS A 101 2.37 -7.78 -9.60
CA CYS A 101 1.72 -6.86 -8.67
C CYS A 101 0.76 -7.56 -7.73
N VAL A 102 0.43 -6.87 -6.64
CA VAL A 102 -0.68 -7.17 -5.73
C VAL A 102 -1.77 -6.12 -5.97
N VAL A 103 -2.92 -6.57 -6.45
CA VAL A 103 -4.10 -5.71 -6.61
C VAL A 103 -4.87 -5.72 -5.30
N THR A 104 -4.87 -4.59 -4.65
CA THR A 104 -5.70 -4.32 -3.47
C THR A 104 -7.04 -3.72 -3.91
N GLN A 105 -7.88 -3.33 -2.97
CA GLN A 105 -9.14 -2.67 -3.26
C GLN A 105 -9.35 -1.51 -2.28
N GLU A 106 -10.25 -0.61 -2.63
CA GLU A 106 -10.65 0.48 -1.75
C GLU A 106 -12.18 0.62 -1.80
N TYR A 107 -12.80 1.09 -0.71
CA TYR A 107 -14.23 1.36 -0.68
C TYR A 107 -14.67 2.36 -1.74
N ILE A 108 -13.79 3.26 -2.13
CA ILE A 108 -14.01 4.21 -3.23
C ILE A 108 -14.27 3.50 -4.56
N ASP A 109 -13.58 2.37 -4.80
CA ASP A 109 -13.69 1.63 -6.05
C ASP A 109 -14.95 0.75 -6.08
N GLY A 110 -15.49 0.42 -4.91
CA GLY A 110 -16.50 -0.62 -4.71
C GLY A 110 -15.87 -2.02 -4.73
N ASN A 111 -16.66 -3.02 -4.39
CA ASN A 111 -16.20 -4.40 -4.38
C ASN A 111 -15.97 -4.91 -5.79
N GLN A 112 -14.72 -5.12 -6.16
CA GLN A 112 -14.29 -5.58 -7.49
C GLN A 112 -13.93 -7.07 -7.52
N ASP A 113 -14.27 -7.86 -6.50
CA ASP A 113 -13.86 -9.25 -6.33
C ASP A 113 -14.02 -10.08 -7.61
N HIS A 114 -15.20 -10.03 -8.23
CA HIS A 114 -15.47 -10.78 -9.46
C HIS A 114 -14.58 -10.32 -10.63
N TYR A 115 -14.40 -9.02 -10.79
CA TYR A 115 -13.54 -8.47 -11.83
C TYR A 115 -12.09 -8.88 -11.62
N LEU A 116 -11.60 -8.85 -10.38
CA LEU A 116 -10.23 -9.24 -10.05
C LEU A 116 -9.96 -10.73 -10.27
N LEU A 117 -10.95 -11.60 -10.04
CA LEU A 117 -10.85 -13.03 -10.37
C LEU A 117 -10.65 -13.23 -11.89
N GLU A 118 -11.37 -12.50 -12.73
CA GLU A 118 -11.18 -12.55 -14.19
C GLU A 118 -9.82 -11.97 -14.61
N CYS A 119 -9.38 -10.87 -14.00
CA CYS A 119 -8.04 -10.30 -14.24
C CYS A 119 -6.93 -11.31 -13.95
N ARG A 120 -6.99 -11.98 -12.77
CA ARG A 120 -6.01 -13.00 -12.39
C ARG A 120 -6.05 -14.21 -13.32
N LYS A 121 -7.22 -14.67 -13.72
CA LYS A 121 -7.38 -15.77 -14.68
C LYS A 121 -6.68 -15.42 -16.01
N LYS A 122 -6.78 -14.17 -16.46
CA LYS A 122 -6.14 -13.69 -17.70
C LYS A 122 -4.61 -13.54 -17.56
N TYR A 123 -4.13 -13.13 -16.38
CA TYR A 123 -2.70 -12.87 -16.12
C TYR A 123 -2.17 -13.58 -14.85
N PRO A 124 -2.27 -14.92 -14.76
CA PRO A 124 -2.08 -15.66 -13.50
C PRO A 124 -0.66 -15.58 -12.93
N LYS A 125 0.35 -15.28 -13.77
CA LYS A 125 1.75 -15.16 -13.36
C LYS A 125 2.16 -13.72 -13.04
N ARG A 126 1.27 -12.76 -13.25
CA ARG A 126 1.55 -11.33 -13.13
C ARG A 126 0.80 -10.68 -11.97
N ILE A 127 -0.34 -11.24 -11.59
CA ILE A 127 -1.29 -10.58 -10.69
C ILE A 127 -1.61 -11.47 -9.49
N LYS A 128 -1.47 -10.92 -8.29
CA LYS A 128 -2.03 -11.37 -7.04
C LYS A 128 -3.18 -10.46 -6.67
N ILE A 129 -4.22 -10.99 -6.01
CA ILE A 129 -5.44 -10.22 -5.74
C ILE A 129 -5.90 -10.39 -4.29
N CYS A 130 -6.47 -9.33 -3.71
CA CYS A 130 -7.12 -9.36 -2.41
C CYS A 130 -8.64 -9.26 -2.57
N CYS A 131 -9.43 -10.03 -1.80
CA CYS A 131 -10.85 -9.75 -1.63
C CYS A 131 -11.05 -8.57 -0.68
N LEU A 132 -12.16 -7.84 -0.83
CA LEU A 132 -12.48 -6.69 0.00
C LEU A 132 -13.30 -7.11 1.22
N TYR A 133 -12.83 -6.77 2.42
CA TYR A 133 -13.61 -6.89 3.65
C TYR A 133 -14.54 -5.68 3.84
N GLU A 134 -15.84 -5.93 3.97
CA GLU A 134 -16.89 -4.91 4.07
C GLU A 134 -17.72 -5.03 5.35
N GLU A 135 -17.12 -5.41 6.49
CA GLU A 135 -17.79 -5.61 7.79
C GLU A 135 -18.93 -6.66 7.72
N LYS A 136 -18.78 -7.62 6.83
CA LYS A 136 -19.69 -8.75 6.67
C LYS A 136 -18.91 -10.05 6.74
N GLU A 137 -19.58 -11.09 7.17
CA GLU A 137 -19.00 -12.42 7.10
C GLU A 137 -18.61 -12.75 5.65
N ILE A 138 -17.37 -13.19 5.47
CA ILE A 138 -16.88 -13.75 4.21
C ILE A 138 -16.66 -15.25 4.43
N LYS A 139 -17.28 -16.08 3.60
CA LYS A 139 -17.13 -17.53 3.65
C LYS A 139 -15.70 -17.93 3.27
N ASP A 140 -15.20 -18.98 3.90
CA ASP A 140 -13.84 -19.49 3.66
C ASP A 140 -13.60 -19.81 2.18
N GLU A 141 -14.56 -20.46 1.52
CA GLU A 141 -14.47 -20.85 0.11
C GLU A 141 -14.36 -19.64 -0.83
N TRP A 142 -14.85 -18.46 -0.38
CA TRP A 142 -14.67 -17.21 -1.12
C TRP A 142 -13.25 -16.67 -0.92
N ILE A 143 -12.77 -16.62 0.33
CA ILE A 143 -11.42 -16.15 0.67
C ILE A 143 -10.36 -17.04 -0.01
N GLU A 144 -10.56 -18.34 -0.10
CA GLU A 144 -9.63 -19.28 -0.73
C GLU A 144 -9.34 -18.94 -2.19
N GLN A 145 -10.28 -18.32 -2.89
CA GLN A 145 -10.11 -17.87 -4.27
C GLN A 145 -9.18 -16.65 -4.40
N PHE A 146 -8.74 -16.03 -3.31
CA PHE A 146 -7.87 -14.86 -3.32
C PHE A 146 -6.52 -15.17 -2.70
N ASP A 147 -5.53 -14.30 -2.95
CA ASP A 147 -4.20 -14.42 -2.37
C ASP A 147 -4.13 -13.75 -0.99
N GLY A 148 -4.93 -12.71 -0.77
CA GLY A 148 -5.03 -11.96 0.47
C GLY A 148 -6.40 -11.33 0.70
N ILE A 149 -6.53 -10.60 1.81
CA ILE A 149 -7.73 -9.84 2.20
C ILE A 149 -7.34 -8.38 2.33
N LYS A 150 -8.12 -7.48 1.74
CA LYS A 150 -7.97 -6.04 1.91
C LYS A 150 -8.93 -5.54 2.97
N ILE A 151 -8.39 -4.77 3.93
CA ILE A 151 -9.14 -4.09 5.00
C ILE A 151 -8.85 -2.59 4.91
N CYS A 152 -9.86 -1.79 4.60
CA CYS A 152 -9.78 -0.33 4.66
C CYS A 152 -10.19 0.12 6.07
N ALA A 153 -9.33 -0.11 7.06
CA ALA A 153 -9.67 -0.02 8.47
C ALA A 153 -10.08 1.39 8.91
N GLY A 154 -9.49 2.43 8.33
CA GLY A 154 -9.89 3.82 8.57
C GLY A 154 -11.28 4.19 7.99
N ARG A 155 -11.90 3.31 7.18
CA ARG A 155 -13.21 3.52 6.56
C ARG A 155 -14.30 2.57 7.07
N LEU A 156 -13.97 1.70 8.00
CA LEU A 156 -14.95 0.84 8.67
C LEU A 156 -15.94 1.70 9.47
N LYS A 157 -17.18 1.26 9.57
CA LYS A 157 -18.18 1.89 10.45
C LYS A 157 -17.80 1.68 11.91
N ASP A 158 -17.41 0.47 12.25
CA ASP A 158 -16.78 0.15 13.52
C ASP A 158 -15.27 0.18 13.38
N GLN A 159 -14.64 1.24 13.87
CA GLN A 159 -13.20 1.43 13.76
C GLN A 159 -12.39 0.70 14.85
N ASN A 160 -13.04 -0.01 15.76
CA ASN A 160 -12.34 -0.87 16.71
C ASN A 160 -11.94 -2.18 16.06
N LEU A 161 -10.67 -2.32 15.67
CA LEU A 161 -10.16 -3.51 14.99
C LEU A 161 -10.35 -4.81 15.75
N LEU A 162 -10.42 -4.77 17.10
CA LEU A 162 -10.64 -5.96 17.93
C LEU A 162 -12.04 -6.57 17.72
N HIS A 163 -13.02 -5.79 17.28
CA HIS A 163 -14.35 -6.30 16.94
C HIS A 163 -14.35 -7.07 15.61
N HIS A 164 -13.30 -6.91 14.80
CA HIS A 164 -13.12 -7.60 13.51
C HIS A 164 -12.14 -8.76 13.58
N LYS A 165 -11.75 -9.23 14.78
CA LYS A 165 -10.75 -10.29 14.98
C LYS A 165 -11.01 -11.56 14.16
N GLU A 166 -12.27 -11.88 13.86
CA GLU A 166 -12.64 -13.08 13.08
C GLU A 166 -12.02 -13.07 11.68
N ILE A 167 -11.92 -11.91 11.01
CA ILE A 167 -11.31 -11.86 9.67
C ILE A 167 -9.80 -12.08 9.72
N PHE A 168 -9.13 -11.67 10.83
CA PHE A 168 -7.70 -11.92 11.05
C PHE A 168 -7.46 -13.41 11.33
N GLU A 169 -8.29 -14.05 12.18
CA GLU A 169 -8.25 -15.48 12.43
C GLU A 169 -8.44 -16.30 11.15
N LYS A 170 -9.44 -15.95 10.33
CA LYS A 170 -9.66 -16.61 9.03
C LYS A 170 -8.46 -16.44 8.11
N ALA A 171 -7.87 -15.25 8.05
CA ALA A 171 -6.69 -14.98 7.21
C ALA A 171 -5.50 -15.86 7.63
N GLU A 172 -5.18 -15.93 8.93
CA GLU A 172 -4.08 -16.76 9.42
C GLU A 172 -4.34 -18.25 9.15
N ARG A 173 -5.51 -18.77 9.53
CA ARG A 173 -5.91 -20.15 9.34
C ARG A 173 -5.88 -20.59 7.87
N LEU A 174 -6.32 -19.74 6.97
CA LEU A 174 -6.32 -19.95 5.51
C LEU A 174 -4.99 -19.58 4.84
N LYS A 175 -3.98 -19.17 5.63
CA LYS A 175 -2.64 -18.74 5.16
C LYS A 175 -2.70 -17.63 4.12
N LYS A 176 -3.64 -16.71 4.26
CA LYS A 176 -3.77 -15.50 3.46
C LYS A 176 -3.02 -14.36 4.14
N PHE A 177 -2.53 -13.39 3.36
CA PHE A 177 -2.02 -12.15 3.96
C PHE A 177 -3.15 -11.12 4.09
N ILE A 178 -2.96 -10.16 4.98
CA ILE A 178 -3.81 -8.97 5.07
C ILE A 178 -3.06 -7.77 4.50
N SER A 179 -3.72 -7.03 3.61
CA SER A 179 -3.34 -5.67 3.22
C SER A 179 -4.30 -4.71 3.93
N ILE A 180 -3.79 -3.84 4.79
CA ILE A 180 -4.63 -2.99 5.66
C ILE A 180 -4.24 -1.52 5.53
N ASP A 181 -5.23 -0.66 5.30
CA ASP A 181 -5.09 0.79 5.42
C ASP A 181 -5.73 1.21 6.75
N MET A 182 -4.88 1.49 7.72
CA MET A 182 -5.32 1.91 9.05
C MET A 182 -5.86 3.35 9.02
N ALA A 183 -6.56 3.74 10.07
CA ALA A 183 -6.92 5.14 10.28
C ALA A 183 -5.65 6.01 10.40
N ASP A 184 -5.78 7.27 10.05
CA ASP A 184 -4.68 8.23 10.08
C ASP A 184 -4.09 8.34 11.51
N GLY A 185 -2.77 8.46 11.58
CA GLY A 185 -2.05 8.56 12.85
C GLY A 185 -1.99 7.24 13.63
N ASP A 186 -2.14 7.31 14.95
CA ASP A 186 -1.96 6.17 15.86
C ASP A 186 -3.27 5.58 16.43
N ALA A 187 -4.43 6.06 15.98
CA ALA A 187 -5.72 5.73 16.57
C ALA A 187 -6.04 4.22 16.64
N GLN A 188 -5.48 3.41 15.74
CA GLN A 188 -5.73 1.96 15.68
C GLN A 188 -4.49 1.12 16.03
N THR A 189 -3.35 1.73 16.39
CA THR A 189 -2.07 1.00 16.57
C THR A 189 -2.13 0.03 17.74
N ASP A 190 -2.71 0.39 18.89
CA ASP A 190 -2.80 -0.49 20.04
C ASP A 190 -3.68 -1.73 19.77
N ALA A 191 -4.78 -1.54 19.06
CA ALA A 191 -5.64 -2.66 18.66
C ALA A 191 -4.95 -3.56 17.63
N MET A 192 -4.19 -2.96 16.70
CA MET A 192 -3.42 -3.69 15.70
C MET A 192 -2.28 -4.49 16.34
N GLU A 193 -1.56 -3.92 17.32
CA GLU A 193 -0.53 -4.61 18.10
C GLU A 193 -1.10 -5.88 18.75
N GLN A 194 -2.25 -5.78 19.42
CA GLN A 194 -2.91 -6.92 20.05
C GLN A 194 -3.30 -8.01 19.02
N LEU A 195 -3.74 -7.62 17.82
CA LEU A 195 -4.06 -8.57 16.75
C LEU A 195 -2.81 -9.26 16.21
N ILE A 196 -1.70 -8.53 16.04
CA ILE A 196 -0.41 -9.09 15.62
C ILE A 196 0.09 -10.12 16.65
N GLU A 197 0.01 -9.80 17.95
CA GLU A 197 0.39 -10.71 19.03
C GLU A 197 -0.51 -11.95 19.10
N THR A 198 -1.82 -11.79 18.81
CA THR A 198 -2.80 -12.88 18.82
C THR A 198 -2.62 -13.83 17.63
N TYR A 199 -2.22 -13.31 16.46
CA TYR A 199 -2.06 -14.03 15.20
C TYR A 199 -0.62 -13.91 14.67
N PRO A 200 0.38 -14.51 15.33
CA PRO A 200 1.80 -14.24 15.06
C PRO A 200 2.30 -14.75 13.72
N GLU A 201 1.62 -15.73 13.11
CA GLU A 201 1.97 -16.25 11.79
C GLU A 201 1.33 -15.49 10.64
N LEU A 202 0.43 -14.53 10.96
CA LEU A 202 -0.28 -13.76 9.97
C LEU A 202 0.62 -12.71 9.31
N ARG A 203 0.72 -12.77 7.99
CA ARG A 203 1.46 -11.77 7.22
C ARG A 203 0.59 -10.54 6.97
N ILE A 204 1.09 -9.38 7.34
CA ILE A 204 0.38 -8.11 7.29
C ILE A 204 1.20 -7.09 6.52
N ALA A 205 0.56 -6.41 5.56
CA ALA A 205 1.09 -5.26 4.85
C ALA A 205 0.28 -4.02 5.24
N ILE A 206 0.90 -3.08 5.95
CA ILE A 206 0.28 -1.79 6.32
C ILE A 206 0.50 -0.82 5.17
N GLY A 207 -0.61 -0.27 4.66
CA GLY A 207 -0.66 0.56 3.49
C GLY A 207 -0.29 2.02 3.71
N HIS A 208 -0.09 2.73 2.60
CA HIS A 208 0.08 4.17 2.53
C HIS A 208 1.16 4.75 3.45
N PHE A 209 2.16 3.94 3.78
CA PHE A 209 3.28 4.34 4.65
C PHE A 209 2.81 4.94 5.99
N GLY A 210 1.73 4.38 6.56
CA GLY A 210 1.11 4.87 7.79
C GLY A 210 0.51 6.26 7.68
N MET A 211 0.16 6.72 6.46
CA MET A 211 -0.29 8.11 6.20
C MET A 211 0.70 9.15 6.69
N VAL A 212 1.93 9.04 6.22
CA VAL A 212 3.16 9.74 6.65
C VAL A 212 3.08 11.28 6.76
N THR A 213 2.02 11.91 6.31
CA THR A 213 1.76 13.34 6.47
C THR A 213 0.88 13.67 7.68
N THR A 214 0.48 12.68 8.46
CA THR A 214 -0.36 12.80 9.65
C THR A 214 0.46 12.52 10.91
N ASP A 215 0.25 13.28 11.98
CA ASP A 215 0.94 13.07 13.27
C ASP A 215 0.67 11.65 13.80
N GLY A 216 1.69 11.01 14.36
CA GLY A 216 1.59 9.64 14.90
C GLY A 216 1.84 8.52 13.88
N TRP A 217 2.12 8.83 12.61
CA TRP A 217 2.38 7.82 11.58
C TRP A 217 3.53 6.86 11.92
N GLU A 218 4.54 7.34 12.67
CA GLU A 218 5.66 6.52 13.10
C GLU A 218 5.23 5.32 13.94
N LYS A 219 4.11 5.44 14.68
CA LYS A 219 3.55 4.34 15.45
C LYS A 219 3.08 3.18 14.56
N GLN A 220 2.53 3.49 13.38
CA GLN A 220 2.19 2.46 12.41
C GLN A 220 3.46 1.78 11.85
N ILE A 221 4.56 2.53 11.64
CA ILE A 221 5.83 1.95 11.20
C ILE A 221 6.45 1.06 12.27
N GLU A 222 6.30 1.41 13.57
CA GLU A 222 6.79 0.61 14.68
C GLU A 222 6.20 -0.82 14.69
N LEU A 223 4.97 -1.02 14.23
CA LEU A 223 4.36 -2.34 14.09
C LEU A 223 5.16 -3.29 13.18
N ALA A 224 5.91 -2.75 12.22
CA ALA A 224 6.74 -3.57 11.35
C ALA A 224 8.03 -4.10 12.02
N LYS A 225 8.25 -3.83 13.32
CA LYS A 225 9.26 -4.53 14.12
C LYS A 225 8.89 -5.99 14.35
N HIS A 226 7.60 -6.35 14.28
CA HIS A 226 7.14 -7.75 14.31
C HIS A 226 7.56 -8.50 13.04
N GLU A 227 7.79 -9.80 13.16
CA GLU A 227 8.42 -10.63 12.11
C GLU A 227 7.65 -10.59 10.78
N HIS A 228 6.34 -10.74 10.82
CA HIS A 228 5.47 -10.89 9.64
C HIS A 228 4.72 -9.62 9.24
N VAL A 229 5.12 -8.46 9.78
CA VAL A 229 4.54 -7.15 9.45
C VAL A 229 5.46 -6.36 8.53
N TYR A 230 4.89 -5.75 7.51
CA TYR A 230 5.58 -4.97 6.49
C TYR A 230 4.86 -3.66 6.24
N ILE A 231 5.58 -2.65 5.75
CA ILE A 231 5.04 -1.35 5.35
C ILE A 231 5.16 -1.21 3.84
N GLU A 232 4.09 -0.83 3.18
CA GLU A 232 4.14 -0.53 1.76
C GLU A 232 3.98 0.98 1.48
N SER A 233 4.63 1.46 0.42
CA SER A 233 4.78 2.87 0.12
C SER A 233 3.68 3.43 -0.79
N GLY A 234 2.56 2.73 -0.95
CA GLY A 234 1.46 3.18 -1.79
C GLY A 234 1.08 4.63 -1.50
N GLY A 235 0.99 5.43 -2.55
CA GLY A 235 0.56 6.80 -2.43
C GLY A 235 1.57 7.82 -1.90
N ILE A 236 2.80 7.43 -1.51
CA ILE A 236 3.77 8.37 -0.97
C ILE A 236 4.06 9.55 -1.92
N THR A 237 3.99 9.32 -3.22
CA THR A 237 4.22 10.37 -4.24
C THR A 237 3.09 11.40 -4.28
N TRP A 238 1.83 11.00 -4.16
CA TRP A 238 0.72 11.95 -4.15
C TRP A 238 0.52 12.59 -2.76
N LEU A 239 0.93 11.95 -1.68
CA LEU A 239 0.97 12.58 -0.35
C LEU A 239 1.90 13.80 -0.35
N PHE A 240 3.02 13.72 -1.06
CA PHE A 240 3.98 14.81 -1.20
C PHE A 240 3.91 15.53 -2.57
N HIS A 241 2.77 15.51 -3.25
CA HIS A 241 2.57 16.06 -4.60
C HIS A 241 2.89 17.57 -4.77
N LYS A 242 3.01 18.32 -3.67
CA LYS A 242 3.39 19.73 -3.68
C LYS A 242 4.91 19.94 -3.75
N GLU A 243 5.68 18.88 -3.66
CA GLU A 243 7.14 18.93 -3.78
C GLU A 243 7.57 18.65 -5.23
N PHE A 244 8.71 19.21 -5.61
CA PHE A 244 9.39 18.79 -6.83
C PHE A 244 10.08 17.44 -6.63
N TYR A 245 10.14 16.64 -7.72
CA TYR A 245 10.97 15.44 -7.76
C TYR A 245 12.41 15.79 -7.33
N PRO A 246 13.07 15.02 -6.47
CA PRO A 246 12.74 13.66 -6.00
C PRO A 246 11.96 13.58 -4.66
N TYR A 247 11.10 14.52 -4.34
CA TYR A 247 10.25 14.48 -3.15
C TYR A 247 11.05 14.40 -1.83
N PRO A 248 11.80 15.44 -1.44
CA PRO A 248 12.76 15.38 -0.33
C PRO A 248 12.14 15.01 1.01
N GLN A 249 10.87 15.35 1.28
CA GLN A 249 10.19 14.94 2.51
C GLN A 249 9.82 13.46 2.47
N ALA A 250 9.36 12.93 1.33
CA ALA A 250 9.14 11.51 1.16
C ALA A 250 10.43 10.71 1.39
N VAL A 251 11.56 11.17 0.85
CA VAL A 251 12.89 10.56 1.10
C VAL A 251 13.26 10.58 2.57
N ARG A 252 12.98 11.68 3.30
CA ARG A 252 13.19 11.73 4.75
C ARG A 252 12.30 10.73 5.49
N ALA A 253 11.03 10.66 5.16
CA ALA A 253 10.10 9.71 5.76
C ALA A 253 10.53 8.24 5.56
N ILE A 254 10.96 7.89 4.35
CA ILE A 254 11.51 6.55 4.07
C ILE A 254 12.74 6.26 4.93
N ARG A 255 13.64 7.23 5.11
CA ARG A 255 14.81 7.06 5.98
C ARG A 255 14.41 6.87 7.44
N THR A 256 13.47 7.67 7.95
CA THR A 256 12.91 7.49 9.29
C THR A 256 12.33 6.09 9.48
N ALA A 257 11.57 5.60 8.52
CA ALA A 257 11.03 4.24 8.59
C ALA A 257 12.13 3.16 8.56
N ILE A 258 13.18 3.34 7.75
CA ILE A 258 14.35 2.45 7.74
C ILE A 258 15.02 2.40 9.11
N ASP A 259 15.14 3.55 9.77
CA ASP A 259 15.75 3.65 11.11
C ASP A 259 14.86 2.98 12.18
N ILE A 260 13.53 2.99 12.01
CA ILE A 260 12.57 2.37 12.94
C ILE A 260 12.51 0.84 12.78
N CYS A 261 12.27 0.34 11.57
CA CYS A 261 11.99 -1.09 11.34
C CYS A 261 12.96 -1.81 10.40
N GLY A 262 13.86 -1.10 9.74
CA GLY A 262 14.80 -1.65 8.78
C GLY A 262 14.26 -1.72 7.35
N ILE A 263 15.20 -1.66 6.37
CA ILE A 263 14.85 -1.62 4.95
C ILE A 263 14.14 -2.88 4.45
N ASP A 264 14.40 -4.02 5.07
CA ASP A 264 13.82 -5.31 4.65
C ASP A 264 12.33 -5.44 5.02
N LYS A 265 11.81 -4.47 5.79
CA LYS A 265 10.39 -4.35 6.15
C LYS A 265 9.60 -3.43 5.23
N LEU A 266 10.27 -2.73 4.32
CA LEU A 266 9.64 -1.77 3.42
C LEU A 266 9.42 -2.40 2.04
N MET A 267 8.23 -2.22 1.50
CA MET A 267 7.84 -2.65 0.16
C MET A 267 7.48 -1.44 -0.69
N TRP A 268 7.81 -1.50 -1.98
CA TRP A 268 7.31 -0.53 -2.92
C TRP A 268 5.88 -0.88 -3.35
N GLY A 269 4.96 0.07 -3.22
CA GLY A 269 3.62 0.07 -3.78
C GLY A 269 3.40 1.37 -4.56
N SER A 270 2.84 1.31 -5.74
CA SER A 270 2.63 2.49 -6.58
C SER A 270 1.39 3.29 -6.20
N ASP A 271 0.36 2.64 -5.69
CA ASP A 271 -0.99 3.18 -5.61
C ASP A 271 -1.53 3.62 -7.00
N TYR A 272 -1.18 2.83 -8.04
CA TYR A 272 -1.73 3.02 -9.39
C TYR A 272 -3.27 2.82 -9.38
N PRO A 273 -4.06 3.64 -10.05
CA PRO A 273 -3.66 4.70 -10.98
C PRO A 273 -3.54 6.09 -10.34
N ARG A 274 -3.86 6.25 -9.05
CA ARG A 274 -3.87 7.53 -8.35
C ARG A 274 -2.53 8.25 -8.44
N THR A 275 -1.43 7.54 -8.26
CA THR A 275 -0.07 8.11 -8.32
C THR A 275 0.22 8.79 -9.65
N MET A 276 -0.40 8.34 -10.75
CA MET A 276 -0.18 8.91 -12.09
C MET A 276 -0.82 10.31 -12.27
N THR A 277 -1.50 10.83 -11.27
CA THR A 277 -1.88 12.27 -11.23
C THR A 277 -0.70 13.16 -10.85
N ALA A 278 0.34 12.62 -10.23
CA ALA A 278 1.51 13.34 -9.74
C ALA A 278 2.81 12.97 -10.47
N ILE A 279 2.98 11.69 -10.83
CA ILE A 279 4.22 11.15 -11.43
C ILE A 279 3.88 9.97 -12.34
N THR A 280 4.74 9.61 -13.28
CA THR A 280 4.53 8.42 -14.11
C THR A 280 4.73 7.13 -13.30
N TYR A 281 4.09 6.05 -13.72
CA TYR A 281 4.22 4.74 -13.08
C TYR A 281 5.68 4.26 -13.01
N ASP A 282 6.47 4.45 -14.08
CA ASP A 282 7.89 4.08 -14.09
C ASP A 282 8.73 4.92 -13.12
N MET A 283 8.45 6.21 -13.00
CA MET A 283 9.19 7.09 -12.09
C MET A 283 8.80 6.89 -10.61
N SER A 284 7.65 6.27 -10.31
CA SER A 284 7.22 5.98 -8.94
C SER A 284 8.01 4.81 -8.32
N LYS A 285 8.67 4.02 -9.14
CA LYS A 285 9.49 2.85 -8.75
C LYS A 285 10.91 3.32 -8.29
#